data_8c166100ba43bf62f931f7ca48b369d5
#
_entry.id   8c166100ba43bf62f931f7ca48b369d5
#
_cell.length_a   1.000
_cell.length_b   1.000
_cell.length_c   1.000
_cell.angle_alpha   90.00
_cell.angle_beta   90.00
_cell.angle_gamma   90.00
#
_symmetry.space_group_name_H-M   'P 1'
#
loop_
_entity.id
_entity.type
_entity.pdbx_description
1 polymer ?
#
loop_
_entity_poly.entity_id
_entity_poly.type
_entity_poly.pdbx_seq_one_letter_code
_entity_poly.pdbx_strand_id
1 'polypeptide(L)'
;EEIETLLTGYRAQGLDFHALRTRQAGSRAFVTLHMLVPGNWTVQQGHDWAERIEADIRKALPHAHVTTHLEPLEDPVSMIDQELDRPPA
;
A
#
# COMPACT_ATOMS: atom_id res chain seq x y z
N GLU A 1 0.42 -11.82 -9.62
CA GLU A 1 -0.54 -11.76 -8.54
C GLU A 1 -1.54 -10.65 -8.73
N GLU A 2 -2.75 -10.88 -8.23
CA GLU A 2 -3.82 -9.92 -8.40
C GLU A 2 -3.51 -8.57 -7.75
N ILE A 3 -2.91 -8.58 -6.56
CA ILE A 3 -2.60 -7.33 -5.85
C ILE A 3 -1.58 -6.52 -6.63
N GLU A 4 -0.53 -7.16 -7.13
CA GLU A 4 0.49 -6.45 -7.89
C GLU A 4 -0.08 -5.84 -9.17
N THR A 5 -0.96 -6.57 -9.84
CA THR A 5 -1.61 -6.06 -11.04
C THR A 5 -2.48 -4.85 -10.71
N LEU A 6 -3.21 -4.93 -9.61
CA LEU A 6 -4.06 -3.84 -9.14
C LEU A 6 -3.23 -2.60 -8.83
N LEU A 7 -2.12 -2.77 -8.12
CA LEU A 7 -1.26 -1.64 -7.75
C LEU A 7 -0.60 -1.01 -8.97
N THR A 8 -0.28 -1.81 -9.99
CA THR A 8 0.27 -1.28 -11.23
C THR A 8 -0.68 -0.28 -11.87
N GLY A 9 -1.98 -0.56 -11.84
CA GLY A 9 -2.98 0.37 -12.35
C GLY A 9 -2.99 1.69 -11.60
N TYR A 10 -2.79 1.65 -10.29
CA TYR A 10 -2.71 2.87 -9.49
C TYR A 10 -1.42 3.63 -9.73
N ARG A 11 -0.30 2.92 -9.96
CA ARG A 11 0.97 3.57 -10.27
C ARG A 11 0.86 4.44 -11.51
N ALA A 12 0.05 4.03 -12.47
CA ALA A 12 -0.17 4.81 -13.69
C ALA A 12 -0.81 6.17 -13.38
N GLN A 13 -1.39 6.35 -12.21
CA GLN A 13 -2.03 7.60 -11.80
C GLN A 13 -1.14 8.46 -10.91
N GLY A 14 0.13 8.12 -10.77
CA GLY A 14 1.09 8.95 -10.04
C GLY A 14 1.34 8.54 -8.61
N LEU A 15 0.77 7.42 -8.17
CA LEU A 15 1.06 6.87 -6.86
C LEU A 15 2.18 5.85 -6.97
N ASP A 16 2.79 5.51 -5.84
CA ASP A 16 3.74 4.41 -5.80
C ASP A 16 3.50 3.61 -4.53
N PHE A 17 4.07 2.42 -4.49
CA PHE A 17 3.86 1.50 -3.39
C PHE A 17 5.14 0.74 -3.10
N HIS A 18 5.39 0.46 -1.82
CA HIS A 18 6.46 -0.44 -1.45
C HIS A 18 6.09 -1.17 -0.15
N ALA A 19 6.95 -2.09 0.26
CA ALA A 19 6.78 -2.87 1.48
C ALA A 19 5.44 -3.61 1.52
N LEU A 20 4.97 -4.08 0.35
CA LEU A 20 3.78 -4.91 0.30
C LEU A 20 4.07 -6.24 0.97
N ARG A 21 3.27 -6.57 1.98
CA ARG A 21 3.40 -7.83 2.69
C ARG A 21 2.04 -8.46 2.84
N THR A 22 1.98 -9.77 2.64
CA THR A 22 0.77 -10.53 2.87
C THR A 22 1.10 -11.63 3.87
N ARG A 23 0.17 -11.89 4.78
CA ARG A 23 0.33 -12.92 5.78
C ARG A 23 -1.00 -13.61 6.00
N GLN A 24 -0.96 -14.93 6.11
CA GLN A 24 -2.15 -15.71 6.40
C GLN A 24 -2.14 -16.14 7.87
N ALA A 25 -3.31 -16.09 8.48
CA ALA A 25 -3.50 -16.56 9.85
C ALA A 25 -4.88 -17.22 9.92
N GLY A 26 -4.89 -18.54 9.78
CA GLY A 26 -6.15 -19.28 9.68
C GLY A 26 -6.90 -18.92 8.41
N SER A 27 -8.14 -18.50 8.54
CA SER A 27 -8.97 -18.10 7.41
C SER A 27 -8.80 -16.63 7.04
N ARG A 28 -7.93 -15.90 7.75
CA ARG A 28 -7.72 -14.46 7.52
C ARG A 28 -6.43 -14.22 6.76
N ALA A 29 -6.46 -13.19 5.94
CA ALA A 29 -5.26 -12.68 5.29
C ALA A 29 -5.01 -11.25 5.79
N PHE A 30 -3.76 -10.92 6.02
CA PHE A 30 -3.36 -9.57 6.44
C PHE A 30 -2.49 -8.99 5.35
N VAL A 31 -2.89 -7.84 4.84
CA VAL A 31 -2.15 -7.12 3.79
C VAL A 31 -1.72 -5.78 4.35
N THR A 32 -0.43 -5.52 4.32
CA THR A 32 0.10 -4.21 4.71
C THR A 32 0.93 -3.67 3.56
N LEU A 33 0.86 -2.36 3.36
CA LEU A 33 1.62 -1.73 2.31
C LEU A 33 1.83 -0.26 2.63
N HIS A 34 2.90 0.30 2.06
CA HIS A 34 3.16 1.72 2.12
C HIS A 34 2.70 2.33 0.80
N MET A 35 1.86 3.36 0.87
CA MET A 35 1.36 4.08 -0.28
C MET A 35 2.04 5.44 -0.34
N LEU A 36 2.77 5.69 -1.41
CA LEU A 36 3.49 6.94 -1.59
C LEU A 36 2.71 7.86 -2.52
N VAL A 37 2.47 9.08 -2.06
CA VAL A 37 1.69 10.06 -2.79
C VAL A 37 2.43 11.39 -2.80
N PRO A 38 2.13 12.28 -3.75
CA PRO A 38 2.73 13.62 -3.73
C PRO A 38 2.53 14.29 -2.37
N GLY A 39 3.61 14.88 -1.85
CA GLY A 39 3.58 15.47 -0.52
C GLY A 39 2.66 16.68 -0.39
N ASN A 40 2.25 17.27 -1.52
CA ASN A 40 1.33 18.39 -1.51
C ASN A 40 -0.14 17.99 -1.51
N TRP A 41 -0.44 16.70 -1.46
CA TRP A 41 -1.82 16.26 -1.31
C TRP A 41 -2.32 16.60 0.10
N THR A 42 -3.61 16.86 0.20
CA THR A 42 -4.23 17.02 1.52
C THR A 42 -4.35 15.65 2.20
N VAL A 43 -4.49 15.68 3.52
CA VAL A 43 -4.76 14.45 4.25
C VAL A 43 -6.02 13.78 3.72
N GLN A 44 -7.04 14.57 3.37
CA GLN A 44 -8.29 14.04 2.85
C GLN A 44 -8.07 13.31 1.52
N GLN A 45 -7.27 13.89 0.62
CA GLN A 45 -6.97 13.24 -0.66
C GLN A 45 -6.27 11.90 -0.44
N GLY A 46 -5.24 11.90 0.43
CA GLY A 46 -4.51 10.68 0.73
C GLY A 46 -5.40 9.61 1.34
N HIS A 47 -6.25 10.01 2.28
CA HIS A 47 -7.19 9.11 2.92
C HIS A 47 -8.16 8.49 1.92
N ASP A 48 -8.72 9.31 1.04
CA ASP A 48 -9.71 8.82 0.08
C ASP A 48 -9.10 7.80 -0.89
N TRP A 49 -7.86 8.04 -1.33
CA TRP A 49 -7.18 7.10 -2.20
C TRP A 49 -6.84 5.81 -1.45
N ALA A 50 -6.41 5.91 -0.19
CA ALA A 50 -6.13 4.73 0.61
C ALA A 50 -7.37 3.87 0.78
N GLU A 51 -8.53 4.50 1.07
CA GLU A 51 -9.80 3.80 1.21
C GLU A 51 -10.17 3.07 -0.07
N ARG A 52 -9.97 3.70 -1.21
CA ARG A 52 -10.28 3.10 -2.50
C ARG A 52 -9.41 1.88 -2.77
N ILE A 53 -8.11 2.02 -2.51
CA ILE A 53 -7.16 0.93 -2.74
C ILE A 53 -7.47 -0.24 -1.81
N GLU A 54 -7.74 0.04 -0.54
CA GLU A 54 -8.10 -1.00 0.42
C GLU A 54 -9.36 -1.74 0.02
N ALA A 55 -10.35 -1.01 -0.48
CA ALA A 55 -11.58 -1.63 -0.94
C ALA A 55 -11.33 -2.55 -2.14
N ASP A 56 -10.48 -2.10 -3.07
CA ASP A 56 -10.15 -2.92 -4.24
C ASP A 56 -9.37 -4.18 -3.85
N ILE A 57 -8.46 -4.05 -2.89
CA ILE A 57 -7.72 -5.22 -2.39
C ILE A 57 -8.70 -6.21 -1.74
N ARG A 58 -9.66 -5.72 -0.98
CA ARG A 58 -10.65 -6.59 -0.35
C ARG A 58 -11.55 -7.28 -1.35
N LYS A 59 -11.78 -6.67 -2.50
CA LYS A 59 -12.53 -7.37 -3.57
C LYS A 59 -11.76 -8.56 -4.10
N ALA A 60 -10.44 -8.43 -4.22
CA ALA A 60 -9.58 -9.53 -4.67
C ALA A 60 -9.38 -10.57 -3.56
N LEU A 61 -9.35 -10.12 -2.31
CA LEU A 61 -9.14 -10.98 -1.14
C LEU A 61 -10.22 -10.68 -0.09
N PRO A 62 -11.41 -11.29 -0.19
CA PRO A 62 -12.56 -10.91 0.65
C PRO A 62 -12.34 -11.00 2.16
N HIS A 63 -11.40 -11.83 2.60
CA HIS A 63 -11.13 -12.00 4.03
C HIS A 63 -9.88 -11.24 4.49
N ALA A 64 -9.42 -10.28 3.68
CA ALA A 64 -8.21 -9.55 4.00
C ALA A 64 -8.47 -8.39 4.95
N HIS A 65 -7.56 -8.23 5.91
CA HIS A 65 -7.42 -7.01 6.68
C HIS A 65 -6.32 -6.20 6.01
N VAL A 66 -6.64 -5.00 5.55
CA VAL A 66 -5.69 -4.19 4.80
C VAL A 66 -5.31 -2.98 5.63
N THR A 67 -4.01 -2.77 5.80
CA THR A 67 -3.48 -1.60 6.49
C THR A 67 -2.57 -0.85 5.52
N THR A 68 -2.82 0.43 5.35
CA THR A 68 -2.06 1.29 4.45
C THR A 68 -1.34 2.36 5.25
N HIS A 69 -0.04 2.46 5.05
CA HIS A 69 0.76 3.54 5.63
C HIS A 69 1.03 4.58 4.55
N LEU A 70 0.54 5.79 4.76
CA LEU A 70 0.63 6.87 3.78
C LEU A 70 1.91 7.65 3.97
N GLU A 71 2.69 7.83 2.89
CA GLU A 71 3.97 8.53 2.95
C GLU A 71 4.13 9.45 1.75
N PRO A 72 4.83 10.60 1.91
CA PRO A 72 5.11 11.47 0.77
C PRO A 72 6.20 10.88 -0.11
N LEU A 73 6.00 10.96 -1.43
CA LEU A 73 6.95 10.46 -2.42
C LEU A 73 8.34 11.09 -2.26
N GLU A 74 8.35 12.37 -1.92
CA GLU A 74 9.58 13.17 -1.92
C GLU A 74 10.41 13.02 -0.65
N ASP A 75 9.87 12.34 0.36
CA ASP A 75 10.54 12.25 1.66
C ASP A 75 11.59 11.15 1.63
N PRO A 76 12.87 11.47 1.92
CA PRO A 76 13.89 10.41 1.99
C PRO A 76 13.60 9.32 3.02
N VAL A 77 12.83 9.63 4.06
CA VAL A 77 12.45 8.66 5.07
C VAL A 77 11.64 7.52 4.47
N SER A 78 10.85 7.81 3.42
CA SER A 78 10.08 6.77 2.75
C SER A 78 10.98 5.68 2.14
N MET A 79 12.14 6.07 1.64
CA MET A 79 13.11 5.11 1.10
C MET A 79 13.78 4.31 2.23
N ILE A 80 14.04 4.95 3.35
CA ILE A 80 14.61 4.29 4.51
C ILE A 80 13.64 3.24 5.02
N ASP A 81 12.35 3.58 5.10
CA ASP A 81 11.31 2.63 5.51
C ASP A 81 11.28 1.42 4.61
N GLN A 82 11.45 1.62 3.30
CA GLN A 82 11.49 0.53 2.36
C GLN A 82 12.64 -0.42 2.66
N GLU A 83 13.81 0.12 2.98
CA GLU A 83 14.98 -0.69 3.32
C GLU A 83 14.78 -1.46 4.61
N LEU A 84 14.20 -0.80 5.61
CA LEU A 84 13.96 -1.43 6.91
C LEU A 84 12.95 -2.57 6.82
N ASP A 85 12.03 -2.49 5.86
CA ASP A 85 10.99 -3.49 5.69
C ASP A 85 11.44 -4.68 4.86
N ARG A 86 12.66 -4.67 4.33
CA ARG A 86 13.18 -5.82 3.58
C ARG A 86 13.43 -6.97 4.53
N PRO A 87 13.07 -8.19 4.14
CA PRO A 87 13.44 -9.35 4.94
C PRO A 87 14.96 -9.48 4.98
N PRO A 88 15.50 -9.98 6.08
CA PRO A 88 16.94 -10.24 6.15
C PRO A 88 17.36 -11.19 5.03
N ALA A 89 18.51 -10.95 4.51
CA ALA A 89 19.07 -11.77 3.43
C ALA A 89 19.38 -13.20 3.93
#